data_2ce3236df9c4a226f65d865eab5ec0b8
#
_entry.id   2ce3236df9c4a226f65d865eab5ec0b8
#
_cell.length_a   1.000
_cell.length_b   1.000
_cell.length_c   1.000
_cell.angle_alpha   90.00
_cell.angle_beta   90.00
_cell.angle_gamma   90.00
#
_symmetry.space_group_name_H-M   'P 1'
#
loop_
_entity.id
_entity.type
_entity.pdbx_description
1 polymer ?
#
loop_
_entity_poly.entity_id
_entity_poly.type
_entity_poly.pdbx_seq_one_letter_code
_entity_poly.pdbx_strand_id
1 'polypeptide(L)'
;MRKILTVLLAGIMAAVLFVGCNRGTEKPGGGSTVKPEDINVNLDPNTTAALEIMVPGGNANERTMIDCLIEDFKDLFPNVTIDMTYVSVDNYVSAVGQQQLAETLPDIVWSNSPDFYDLVESETFIDLTPYIQANEMAETVYTYRDENNQPSKFSSEDFYTEFFDMGTANGKNYVIPRSCDTVITFLNTEILSNAGVALNPETTKVKNGWTWDDFMDVCAQVRTWMDNNGMSNNYVIDANLTSWLSVCYPMLLSYGAEVIDENGNVAIDSEATRQCLEMVAEMVKKRYINDSTVATTGSYDNGKSAMLFQSASVSLYADRVALRDKCDLVSFPLITVNNTPKIGAGIAGYAISSQSENKEVAWAFLTYLLSYTGQQEMALNGLNLASIRQDLSDYTTANWGKGYETLNLSAYTYGSEYKVSADFFTRTTLTAKAGLQQALTQMFNNACNAEKAKDIDSIIATAVRDMEDAMIEY
;
A
#
# COMPACT_ATOMS: atom_id res chain seq x y z
N MET A 1 2.99 29.96 -64.16
CA MET A 1 4.38 30.23 -64.56
C MET A 1 5.33 29.86 -63.42
N ARG A 2 6.33 29.01 -63.73
CA ARG A 2 7.57 28.71 -63.05
C ARG A 2 7.47 27.91 -61.74
N LYS A 3 8.21 26.89 -61.54
CA LYS A 3 9.03 25.89 -62.30
C LYS A 3 9.47 24.88 -61.27
N ILE A 4 9.33 23.64 -61.64
CA ILE A 4 9.87 22.42 -61.02
C ILE A 4 11.39 22.58 -60.81
N LEU A 5 11.90 22.10 -59.68
CA LEU A 5 13.27 21.67 -59.60
C LEU A 5 13.37 20.35 -58.81
N THR A 6 13.57 19.30 -59.60
CA THR A 6 13.91 17.94 -59.17
C THR A 6 15.41 17.90 -58.92
N VAL A 7 15.85 17.35 -57.78
CA VAL A 7 17.25 16.95 -57.60
C VAL A 7 17.25 15.46 -57.24
N LEU A 8 17.73 14.68 -58.18
CA LEU A 8 18.19 13.31 -57.97
C LEU A 8 19.50 13.33 -57.15
N LEU A 9 19.60 12.50 -56.12
CA LEU A 9 20.87 12.07 -55.63
C LEU A 9 20.93 10.54 -55.67
N ALA A 10 21.89 10.07 -56.40
CA ALA A 10 22.17 8.67 -56.69
C ALA A 10 22.71 7.93 -55.49
N GLY A 11 22.37 6.64 -55.43
CA GLY A 11 22.79 5.72 -54.40
C GLY A 11 24.27 5.39 -54.39
N ILE A 12 24.76 5.09 -53.21
CA ILE A 12 25.96 4.27 -53.00
C ILE A 12 25.51 3.07 -52.19
N MET A 13 25.43 1.91 -52.84
CA MET A 13 25.31 0.60 -52.18
C MET A 13 26.68 0.23 -51.63
N ALA A 14 26.83 0.26 -50.30
CA ALA A 14 27.92 -0.42 -49.61
C ALA A 14 27.42 -1.79 -49.17
N ALA A 15 27.89 -2.83 -49.84
CA ALA A 15 27.69 -4.22 -49.41
C ALA A 15 28.52 -4.47 -48.16
N VAL A 16 27.85 -4.60 -47.01
CA VAL A 16 28.45 -5.13 -45.79
C VAL A 16 28.21 -6.62 -45.76
N LEU A 17 29.27 -7.38 -45.86
CA LEU A 17 29.30 -8.83 -45.68
C LEU A 17 28.85 -9.18 -44.26
N PHE A 18 27.66 -9.79 -44.14
CA PHE A 18 27.23 -10.45 -42.93
C PHE A 18 28.11 -11.68 -42.67
N VAL A 19 29.03 -11.59 -41.75
CA VAL A 19 29.58 -12.75 -41.08
C VAL A 19 28.52 -13.21 -40.06
N GLY A 20 27.87 -14.33 -40.39
CA GLY A 20 26.86 -14.93 -39.52
C GLY A 20 27.51 -15.46 -38.25
N CYS A 21 27.38 -14.75 -37.15
CA CYS A 21 27.40 -15.34 -35.84
C CYS A 21 25.98 -15.89 -35.56
N ASN A 22 25.90 -17.20 -35.49
CA ASN A 22 24.72 -17.95 -35.10
C ASN A 22 24.46 -17.67 -33.63
N ARG A 23 23.74 -16.57 -33.31
CA ARG A 23 23.11 -16.37 -32.01
C ARG A 23 21.78 -17.11 -32.08
N GLY A 24 21.75 -18.24 -31.40
CA GLY A 24 20.50 -18.90 -31.06
C GLY A 24 19.56 -17.85 -30.43
N THR A 25 18.36 -17.77 -30.92
CA THR A 25 17.27 -17.06 -30.28
C THR A 25 16.89 -17.82 -29.02
N GLU A 26 17.62 -17.60 -27.94
CA GLU A 26 17.09 -17.84 -26.61
C GLU A 26 16.02 -16.77 -26.38
N LYS A 27 14.79 -17.22 -26.15
CA LYS A 27 13.73 -16.37 -25.63
C LYS A 27 14.27 -15.72 -24.35
N PRO A 28 14.05 -14.41 -24.10
CA PRO A 28 14.29 -13.81 -22.80
C PRO A 28 13.22 -14.35 -21.84
N GLY A 29 13.54 -15.40 -21.12
CA GLY A 29 12.63 -16.12 -20.24
C GLY A 29 13.34 -17.18 -19.41
N GLY A 30 14.65 -17.10 -19.32
CA GLY A 30 15.49 -17.94 -18.47
C GLY A 30 16.49 -17.06 -17.74
N GLY A 31 16.00 -16.20 -16.82
CA GLY A 31 16.86 -15.50 -15.88
C GLY A 31 17.65 -16.55 -15.10
N SER A 32 18.99 -16.53 -15.25
CA SER A 32 19.88 -17.23 -14.33
C SER A 32 19.45 -16.84 -12.92
N THR A 33 18.91 -17.78 -12.15
CA THR A 33 18.57 -17.54 -10.75
C THR A 33 19.89 -17.26 -10.04
N VAL A 34 20.12 -15.98 -9.68
CA VAL A 34 21.25 -15.59 -8.84
C VAL A 34 21.13 -16.41 -7.56
N LYS A 35 22.24 -17.03 -7.14
CA LYS A 35 22.23 -17.82 -5.92
C LYS A 35 22.62 -16.95 -4.73
N PRO A 36 22.08 -17.22 -3.54
CA PRO A 36 22.42 -16.45 -2.33
C PRO A 36 23.93 -16.39 -2.05
N GLU A 37 24.65 -17.49 -2.28
CA GLU A 37 26.11 -17.56 -2.07
C GLU A 37 26.94 -16.70 -3.04
N ASP A 38 26.36 -16.26 -4.14
CA ASP A 38 27.03 -15.43 -5.15
C ASP A 38 26.80 -13.93 -4.89
N ILE A 39 25.95 -13.54 -3.91
CA ILE A 39 25.60 -12.16 -3.58
C ILE A 39 26.52 -11.64 -2.47
N ASN A 40 27.19 -10.53 -2.75
CA ASN A 40 28.02 -9.86 -1.75
C ASN A 40 27.18 -8.90 -0.91
N VAL A 41 26.76 -9.32 0.28
CA VAL A 41 25.98 -8.50 1.23
C VAL A 41 26.85 -7.58 2.10
N ASN A 42 28.17 -7.78 2.09
CA ASN A 42 29.15 -6.99 2.85
C ASN A 42 30.10 -6.29 1.89
N LEU A 43 29.61 -5.24 1.23
CA LEU A 43 30.39 -4.43 0.31
C LEU A 43 31.53 -3.70 1.03
N ASP A 44 32.63 -3.45 0.30
CA ASP A 44 33.70 -2.59 0.81
C ASP A 44 33.14 -1.16 1.04
N PRO A 45 33.36 -0.54 2.22
CA PRO A 45 32.96 0.85 2.47
C PRO A 45 33.50 1.87 1.45
N ASN A 46 34.58 1.54 0.73
CA ASN A 46 35.10 2.36 -0.37
C ASN A 46 34.43 2.09 -1.73
N THR A 47 33.42 1.24 -1.78
CA THR A 47 32.66 0.98 -3.02
C THR A 47 32.21 2.29 -3.65
N THR A 48 32.42 2.41 -4.96
CA THR A 48 32.00 3.58 -5.75
C THR A 48 30.84 3.17 -6.64
N ALA A 49 29.71 3.87 -6.53
CA ALA A 49 28.55 3.68 -7.39
C ALA A 49 27.75 4.98 -7.50
N ALA A 50 26.93 5.06 -8.53
CA ALA A 50 25.87 6.07 -8.64
C ALA A 50 24.53 5.33 -8.67
N LEU A 51 23.67 5.54 -7.67
CA LEU A 51 22.33 5.01 -7.62
C LEU A 51 21.33 6.07 -8.04
N GLU A 52 20.31 5.64 -8.75
CA GLU A 52 19.12 6.45 -9.05
C GLU A 52 17.90 5.84 -8.36
N ILE A 53 17.13 6.68 -7.66
CA ILE A 53 15.89 6.27 -7.00
C ILE A 53 14.72 7.08 -7.54
N MET A 54 13.63 6.43 -7.94
CA MET A 54 12.41 7.10 -8.39
C MET A 54 11.25 6.83 -7.43
N VAL A 55 10.63 7.91 -6.98
CA VAL A 55 9.50 7.90 -6.04
C VAL A 55 8.37 8.81 -6.49
N PRO A 56 7.12 8.57 -6.03
CA PRO A 56 6.04 9.49 -6.27
C PRO A 56 6.28 10.81 -5.53
N GLY A 57 6.14 11.92 -6.25
CA GLY A 57 6.25 13.28 -5.70
C GLY A 57 4.96 13.74 -5.02
N GLY A 58 5.08 14.67 -4.09
CA GLY A 58 3.95 15.33 -3.45
C GLY A 58 3.86 15.21 -1.93
N ASN A 59 4.51 14.22 -1.32
CA ASN A 59 4.60 14.10 0.12
C ASN A 59 5.94 14.64 0.63
N ALA A 60 5.91 15.81 1.30
CA ALA A 60 7.12 16.45 1.83
C ALA A 60 7.79 15.61 2.94
N ASN A 61 7.00 14.89 3.74
CA ASN A 61 7.51 14.07 4.83
C ASN A 61 8.27 12.86 4.29
N GLU A 62 7.75 12.22 3.24
CA GLU A 62 8.43 11.09 2.60
C GLU A 62 9.75 11.51 1.95
N ARG A 63 9.77 12.70 1.36
CA ARG A 63 11.01 13.27 0.83
C ARG A 63 12.06 13.48 1.95
N THR A 64 11.67 14.14 3.03
CA THR A 64 12.57 14.38 4.17
C THR A 64 13.11 13.08 4.74
N MET A 65 12.26 12.08 4.90
CA MET A 65 12.63 10.75 5.38
C MET A 65 13.71 10.10 4.50
N ILE A 66 13.49 10.08 3.17
CA ILE A 66 14.44 9.46 2.24
C ILE A 66 15.76 10.24 2.20
N ASP A 67 15.70 11.58 2.20
CA ASP A 67 16.90 12.42 2.23
C ASP A 67 17.77 12.11 3.46
N CYS A 68 17.17 11.89 4.64
CA CYS A 68 17.90 11.49 5.84
C CYS A 68 18.53 10.09 5.69
N LEU A 69 17.78 9.11 5.19
CA LEU A 69 18.35 7.77 4.94
C LEU A 69 19.51 7.79 3.95
N ILE A 70 19.44 8.66 2.94
CA ILE A 70 20.53 8.84 1.96
C ILE A 70 21.76 9.45 2.63
N GLU A 71 21.60 10.45 3.51
CA GLU A 71 22.71 11.08 4.23
C GLU A 71 23.39 10.05 5.14
N ASP A 72 22.64 9.30 5.91
CA ASP A 72 23.19 8.24 6.77
C ASP A 72 23.88 7.12 5.98
N PHE A 73 23.30 6.73 4.85
CA PHE A 73 23.91 5.71 3.98
C PHE A 73 25.23 6.19 3.37
N LYS A 74 25.34 7.47 3.05
CA LYS A 74 26.59 8.08 2.58
C LYS A 74 27.69 8.08 3.65
N ASP A 75 27.33 8.13 4.93
CA ASP A 75 28.31 7.97 6.01
C ASP A 75 28.89 6.55 6.03
N LEU A 76 28.14 5.54 5.60
CA LEU A 76 28.59 4.16 5.46
C LEU A 76 29.39 3.95 4.16
N PHE A 77 29.00 4.62 3.07
CA PHE A 77 29.57 4.50 1.73
C PHE A 77 29.84 5.88 1.12
N PRO A 78 30.93 6.57 1.53
CA PRO A 78 31.17 7.96 1.14
C PRO A 78 31.43 8.17 -0.37
N ASN A 79 31.70 7.11 -1.11
CA ASN A 79 31.92 7.17 -2.56
C ASN A 79 30.65 6.73 -3.37
N VAL A 80 29.52 6.47 -2.70
CA VAL A 80 28.23 6.22 -3.36
C VAL A 80 27.48 7.54 -3.47
N THR A 81 27.05 7.88 -4.68
CA THR A 81 26.13 8.99 -4.92
C THR A 81 24.72 8.43 -5.12
N ILE A 82 23.71 9.14 -4.63
CA ILE A 82 22.30 8.74 -4.79
C ILE A 82 21.51 9.95 -5.30
N ASP A 83 20.93 9.82 -6.47
CA ASP A 83 20.10 10.83 -7.10
C ASP A 83 18.61 10.44 -7.04
N MET A 84 17.74 11.39 -6.64
CA MET A 84 16.31 11.18 -6.47
C MET A 84 15.53 11.83 -7.60
N THR A 85 14.65 11.04 -8.23
CA THR A 85 13.65 11.52 -9.19
C THR A 85 12.26 11.45 -8.60
N TYR A 86 11.55 12.59 -8.61
CA TYR A 86 10.18 12.70 -8.12
C TYR A 86 9.21 12.84 -9.30
N VAL A 87 8.25 11.94 -9.39
CA VAL A 87 7.20 11.94 -10.41
C VAL A 87 5.84 12.15 -9.73
N SER A 88 4.94 12.93 -10.33
CA SER A 88 3.60 13.10 -9.75
C SER A 88 2.89 11.74 -9.58
N VAL A 89 2.15 11.58 -8.48
CA VAL A 89 1.45 10.32 -8.14
C VAL A 89 0.61 9.82 -9.32
N ASP A 90 -0.16 10.71 -9.97
CA ASP A 90 -1.05 10.37 -11.09
C ASP A 90 -0.33 9.84 -12.35
N ASN A 91 0.95 10.17 -12.51
CA ASN A 91 1.75 9.78 -13.66
C ASN A 91 2.82 8.73 -13.33
N TYR A 92 2.93 8.31 -12.08
CA TYR A 92 4.06 7.51 -11.60
C TYR A 92 4.19 6.18 -12.33
N VAL A 93 3.12 5.37 -12.36
CA VAL A 93 3.12 4.05 -13.01
C VAL A 93 3.37 4.16 -14.51
N SER A 94 2.76 5.17 -15.15
CA SER A 94 3.00 5.44 -16.57
C SER A 94 4.47 5.83 -16.85
N ALA A 95 5.09 6.59 -15.96
CA ALA A 95 6.50 6.96 -16.08
C ALA A 95 7.42 5.74 -15.90
N VAL A 96 7.14 4.86 -14.93
CA VAL A 96 7.87 3.59 -14.76
C VAL A 96 7.80 2.76 -16.05
N GLY A 97 6.60 2.55 -16.59
CA GLY A 97 6.43 1.80 -17.85
C GLY A 97 7.14 2.42 -19.04
N GLN A 98 7.13 3.76 -19.17
CA GLN A 98 7.86 4.45 -20.23
C GLN A 98 9.38 4.29 -20.10
N GLN A 99 9.92 4.42 -18.89
CA GLN A 99 11.35 4.24 -18.65
C GLN A 99 11.78 2.78 -18.83
N GLN A 100 10.94 1.82 -18.46
CA GLN A 100 11.20 0.40 -18.72
C GLN A 100 11.33 0.12 -20.21
N LEU A 101 10.40 0.63 -21.02
CA LEU A 101 10.43 0.49 -22.50
C LEU A 101 11.63 1.19 -23.13
N ALA A 102 12.10 2.29 -22.52
CA ALA A 102 13.26 3.05 -22.98
C ALA A 102 14.60 2.47 -22.48
N GLU A 103 14.57 1.42 -21.65
CA GLU A 103 15.73 0.83 -20.98
C GLU A 103 16.50 1.86 -20.12
N THR A 104 15.74 2.72 -19.39
CA THR A 104 16.26 3.80 -18.55
C THR A 104 15.64 3.79 -17.15
N LEU A 105 15.22 2.62 -16.65
CA LEU A 105 14.73 2.50 -15.29
C LEU A 105 15.83 2.84 -14.28
N PRO A 106 15.52 3.60 -13.21
CA PRO A 106 16.44 3.82 -12.12
C PRO A 106 16.75 2.52 -11.37
N ASP A 107 17.78 2.52 -10.51
CA ASP A 107 18.19 1.34 -9.75
C ASP A 107 17.11 0.90 -8.76
N ILE A 108 16.49 1.86 -8.07
CA ILE A 108 15.44 1.62 -7.07
C ILE A 108 14.16 2.32 -7.50
N VAL A 109 13.07 1.58 -7.46
CA VAL A 109 11.72 2.03 -7.85
C VAL A 109 10.77 1.83 -6.67
N TRP A 110 9.99 2.86 -6.37
CA TRP A 110 8.93 2.74 -5.37
C TRP A 110 7.75 1.93 -5.95
N SER A 111 7.09 1.16 -5.10
CA SER A 111 5.90 0.39 -5.48
C SER A 111 4.85 0.38 -4.37
N ASN A 112 3.59 0.30 -4.76
CA ASN A 112 2.47 0.16 -3.84
C ASN A 112 1.58 -1.03 -4.26
N SER A 113 0.63 -1.41 -3.38
CA SER A 113 -0.25 -2.55 -3.61
C SER A 113 -1.03 -2.51 -4.92
N PRO A 114 -1.60 -1.38 -5.39
CA PRO A 114 -2.37 -1.36 -6.62
C PRO A 114 -1.57 -1.73 -7.88
N ASP A 115 -0.28 -1.39 -7.91
CA ASP A 115 0.55 -1.48 -9.12
C ASP A 115 1.57 -2.63 -9.06
N PHE A 116 1.72 -3.23 -7.88
CA PHE A 116 2.77 -4.21 -7.60
C PHE A 116 2.80 -5.38 -8.60
N TYR A 117 1.66 -6.04 -8.79
CA TYR A 117 1.60 -7.24 -9.64
C TYR A 117 1.84 -6.93 -11.11
N ASP A 118 1.38 -5.78 -11.61
CA ASP A 118 1.61 -5.35 -12.99
C ASP A 118 3.10 -5.15 -13.26
N LEU A 119 3.80 -4.58 -12.27
CA LEU A 119 5.24 -4.33 -12.36
C LEU A 119 6.05 -5.62 -12.21
N VAL A 120 5.59 -6.60 -11.42
CA VAL A 120 6.21 -7.92 -11.33
C VAL A 120 6.03 -8.70 -12.63
N GLU A 121 4.81 -8.77 -13.19
CA GLU A 121 4.54 -9.50 -14.41
C GLU A 121 5.21 -8.88 -15.66
N SER A 122 5.39 -7.57 -15.66
CA SER A 122 6.16 -6.89 -16.71
C SER A 122 7.68 -7.00 -16.53
N GLU A 123 8.13 -7.82 -15.56
CA GLU A 123 9.55 -8.04 -15.26
C GLU A 123 10.32 -6.72 -14.94
N THR A 124 9.60 -5.73 -14.35
CA THR A 124 10.20 -4.45 -13.95
C THR A 124 11.17 -4.63 -12.78
N PHE A 125 10.88 -5.58 -11.88
CA PHE A 125 11.64 -5.82 -10.64
C PHE A 125 12.43 -7.13 -10.69
N ILE A 126 13.54 -7.18 -9.95
CA ILE A 126 14.24 -8.44 -9.70
C ILE A 126 13.61 -9.21 -8.54
N ASP A 127 13.82 -10.54 -8.53
CA ASP A 127 13.54 -11.38 -7.37
C ASP A 127 14.54 -11.07 -6.24
N LEU A 128 14.05 -10.56 -5.11
CA LEU A 128 14.85 -10.22 -3.93
C LEU A 128 15.03 -11.41 -2.97
N THR A 129 14.34 -12.53 -3.20
CA THR A 129 14.44 -13.71 -2.33
C THR A 129 15.89 -14.19 -2.12
N PRO A 130 16.74 -14.30 -3.18
CA PRO A 130 18.14 -14.68 -2.99
C PRO A 130 18.94 -13.68 -2.16
N TYR A 131 18.63 -12.39 -2.26
CA TYR A 131 19.29 -11.32 -1.50
C TYR A 131 18.94 -11.37 -0.01
N ILE A 132 17.65 -11.63 0.31
CA ILE A 132 17.20 -11.85 1.69
C ILE A 132 17.90 -13.07 2.27
N GLN A 133 17.95 -14.19 1.54
CA GLN A 133 18.64 -15.40 1.96
C GLN A 133 20.14 -15.18 2.18
N ALA A 134 20.78 -14.41 1.32
CA ALA A 134 22.20 -14.06 1.47
C ALA A 134 22.44 -13.26 2.76
N ASN A 135 21.58 -12.31 3.11
CA ASN A 135 21.64 -11.60 4.37
C ASN A 135 21.46 -12.56 5.57
N GLU A 136 20.52 -13.50 5.50
CA GLU A 136 20.26 -14.46 6.58
C GLU A 136 21.43 -15.45 6.80
N MET A 137 22.16 -15.80 5.74
CA MET A 137 23.32 -16.67 5.79
C MET A 137 24.57 -15.98 6.39
N ALA A 138 24.64 -14.66 6.34
CA ALA A 138 25.77 -13.89 6.85
C ALA A 138 25.73 -13.85 8.39
N GLU A 139 26.92 -13.99 9.03
CA GLU A 139 27.03 -13.80 10.49
C GLU A 139 26.71 -12.37 10.91
N THR A 140 27.07 -11.40 10.06
CA THR A 140 26.83 -9.97 10.24
C THR A 140 26.65 -9.33 8.88
N VAL A 141 25.71 -8.39 8.77
CA VAL A 141 25.49 -7.59 7.57
C VAL A 141 25.86 -6.13 7.86
N TYR A 142 26.82 -5.59 7.10
CA TYR A 142 27.39 -4.27 7.37
C TYR A 142 26.34 -3.15 7.39
N THR A 143 25.36 -3.20 6.52
CA THR A 143 24.29 -2.19 6.43
C THR A 143 23.08 -2.48 7.30
N TYR A 144 22.99 -3.65 7.92
CA TYR A 144 21.91 -3.96 8.86
C TYR A 144 22.34 -3.56 10.28
N ARG A 145 21.91 -2.36 10.68
CA ARG A 145 22.38 -1.69 11.90
C ARG A 145 21.45 -1.96 13.09
N ASP A 146 22.05 -2.24 14.24
CA ASP A 146 21.34 -2.38 15.51
C ASP A 146 21.00 -1.00 16.16
N GLU A 147 20.46 -1.03 17.35
CA GLU A 147 20.11 0.16 18.15
C GLU A 147 21.30 1.07 18.51
N ASN A 148 22.53 0.54 18.45
CA ASN A 148 23.77 1.26 18.71
C ASN A 148 24.48 1.67 17.38
N ASN A 149 23.78 1.54 16.25
CA ASN A 149 24.33 1.78 14.91
C ASN A 149 25.54 0.89 14.60
N GLN A 150 25.56 -0.36 15.09
CA GLN A 150 26.61 -1.34 14.80
C GLN A 150 26.08 -2.39 13.80
N PRO A 151 26.96 -2.95 12.94
CA PRO A 151 26.57 -4.06 12.07
C PRO A 151 26.02 -5.22 12.89
N SER A 152 24.91 -5.80 12.44
CA SER A 152 24.26 -6.88 13.16
C SER A 152 23.85 -8.03 12.24
N LYS A 153 23.37 -9.12 12.81
CA LYS A 153 22.83 -10.24 12.06
C LYS A 153 21.44 -9.90 11.56
N PHE A 154 21.21 -10.09 10.27
CA PHE A 154 19.88 -9.96 9.67
C PHE A 154 19.00 -11.15 10.03
N SER A 155 17.73 -10.89 10.33
CA SER A 155 16.71 -11.91 10.51
C SER A 155 15.37 -11.43 9.96
N SER A 156 14.72 -12.24 9.13
CA SER A 156 13.33 -11.98 8.69
C SER A 156 12.34 -12.03 9.86
N GLU A 157 12.70 -12.69 10.97
CA GLU A 157 11.89 -12.74 12.20
C GLU A 157 11.81 -11.39 12.93
N ASP A 158 12.66 -10.42 12.57
CA ASP A 158 12.60 -9.07 13.16
C ASP A 158 11.35 -8.29 12.67
N PHE A 159 10.70 -8.76 11.60
CA PHE A 159 9.61 -8.04 10.94
C PHE A 159 8.25 -8.68 11.23
N TYR A 160 7.19 -7.87 11.11
CA TYR A 160 5.83 -8.41 11.02
C TYR A 160 5.68 -9.15 9.69
N THR A 161 5.55 -10.47 9.74
CA THR A 161 5.49 -11.35 8.58
C THR A 161 4.40 -10.90 7.59
N GLU A 162 3.21 -10.54 8.11
CA GLU A 162 2.07 -10.15 7.30
C GLU A 162 2.34 -8.92 6.43
N PHE A 163 3.17 -7.98 6.90
CA PHE A 163 3.57 -6.81 6.11
C PHE A 163 4.76 -7.12 5.20
N PHE A 164 5.73 -7.86 5.70
CA PHE A 164 6.92 -8.21 4.93
C PHE A 164 6.55 -9.06 3.71
N ASP A 165 5.62 -9.99 3.87
CA ASP A 165 5.16 -10.88 2.81
C ASP A 165 4.24 -10.21 1.77
N MET A 166 3.69 -9.02 2.05
CA MET A 166 2.92 -8.26 1.06
C MET A 166 3.72 -7.90 -0.20
N GLY A 167 5.06 -7.85 -0.10
CA GLY A 167 5.97 -7.66 -1.23
C GLY A 167 6.25 -8.92 -2.04
N THR A 168 5.49 -10.01 -1.81
CA THR A 168 5.72 -11.33 -2.39
C THR A 168 4.69 -11.64 -3.47
N ALA A 169 5.16 -12.13 -4.60
CA ALA A 169 4.32 -12.69 -5.67
C ALA A 169 4.90 -14.04 -6.11
N ASN A 170 4.03 -15.04 -6.31
CA ASN A 170 4.44 -16.39 -6.73
C ASN A 170 5.54 -17.01 -5.87
N GLY A 171 5.53 -16.74 -4.55
CA GLY A 171 6.52 -17.24 -3.60
C GLY A 171 7.89 -16.54 -3.65
N LYS A 172 8.00 -15.39 -4.28
CA LYS A 172 9.22 -14.58 -4.41
C LYS A 172 9.00 -13.17 -3.93
N ASN A 173 9.97 -12.60 -3.21
CA ASN A 173 9.93 -11.21 -2.77
C ASN A 173 10.43 -10.28 -3.88
N TYR A 174 9.68 -9.21 -4.11
CA TYR A 174 10.03 -8.19 -5.11
C TYR A 174 10.10 -6.79 -4.54
N VAL A 175 9.34 -6.52 -3.48
CA VAL A 175 9.26 -5.20 -2.85
C VAL A 175 9.57 -5.31 -1.36
N ILE A 176 10.45 -4.46 -0.87
CA ILE A 176 10.73 -4.30 0.56
C ILE A 176 9.79 -3.22 1.12
N PRO A 177 8.87 -3.56 2.02
CA PRO A 177 7.98 -2.60 2.64
C PRO A 177 8.76 -1.63 3.54
N ARG A 178 8.34 -0.35 3.56
CA ARG A 178 8.98 0.68 4.38
C ARG A 178 8.33 0.87 5.75
N SER A 179 7.06 0.52 5.88
CA SER A 179 6.24 0.76 7.08
C SER A 179 5.01 -0.14 7.12
N CYS A 180 4.32 -0.19 8.26
CA CYS A 180 3.03 -0.84 8.40
C CYS A 180 1.91 0.06 7.86
N ASP A 181 1.59 -0.03 6.57
CA ASP A 181 0.46 0.67 5.99
C ASP A 181 -0.83 -0.12 6.27
N THR A 182 -1.58 0.32 7.28
CA THR A 182 -2.81 -0.35 7.72
C THR A 182 -3.98 0.63 7.82
N VAL A 183 -5.18 0.17 7.47
CA VAL A 183 -6.40 0.93 7.67
C VAL A 183 -6.75 0.96 9.15
N ILE A 184 -6.84 2.15 9.71
CA ILE A 184 -7.30 2.42 11.08
C ILE A 184 -8.51 3.34 11.07
N THR A 185 -9.07 3.59 12.23
CA THR A 185 -10.14 4.56 12.44
C THR A 185 -9.58 5.80 13.14
N PHE A 186 -9.59 6.93 12.47
CA PHE A 186 -9.36 8.24 13.06
C PHE A 186 -10.64 8.72 13.73
N LEU A 187 -10.54 9.28 14.93
CA LEU A 187 -11.64 9.69 15.79
C LEU A 187 -11.65 11.21 15.99
N ASN A 188 -12.82 11.84 15.88
CA ASN A 188 -13.07 13.17 16.38
C ASN A 188 -13.65 13.05 17.80
N THR A 189 -12.79 13.19 18.81
CA THR A 189 -13.13 13.00 20.22
C THR A 189 -14.14 14.03 20.74
N GLU A 190 -14.17 15.23 20.14
CA GLU A 190 -15.17 16.24 20.50
C GLU A 190 -16.59 15.82 20.10
N ILE A 191 -16.79 15.36 18.88
CA ILE A 191 -18.09 14.87 18.42
C ILE A 191 -18.52 13.64 19.22
N LEU A 192 -17.60 12.67 19.42
CA LEU A 192 -17.88 11.46 20.19
C LEU A 192 -18.28 11.80 21.64
N SER A 193 -17.52 12.65 22.32
CA SER A 193 -17.82 13.07 23.69
C SER A 193 -19.15 13.82 23.78
N ASN A 194 -19.42 14.75 22.86
CA ASN A 194 -20.67 15.50 22.79
C ASN A 194 -21.88 14.58 22.54
N ALA A 195 -21.70 13.49 21.79
CA ALA A 195 -22.69 12.46 21.60
C ALA A 195 -22.85 11.52 22.82
N GLY A 196 -22.03 11.71 23.85
CA GLY A 196 -22.08 10.90 25.08
C GLY A 196 -21.37 9.55 24.96
N VAL A 197 -20.54 9.36 23.89
CA VAL A 197 -19.70 8.17 23.76
C VAL A 197 -18.62 8.20 24.84
N ALA A 198 -18.52 7.14 25.64
CA ALA A 198 -17.46 7.03 26.64
C ALA A 198 -16.09 6.86 25.95
N LEU A 199 -15.13 7.70 26.30
CA LEU A 199 -13.75 7.63 25.78
C LEU A 199 -12.73 7.29 26.86
N ASN A 200 -13.16 7.03 28.10
CA ASN A 200 -12.27 6.55 29.16
C ASN A 200 -11.71 5.15 28.78
N PRO A 201 -10.38 4.97 28.70
CA PRO A 201 -9.76 3.73 28.26
C PRO A 201 -10.21 2.47 29.02
N GLU A 202 -10.60 2.60 30.30
CA GLU A 202 -11.02 1.47 31.13
C GLU A 202 -12.47 1.01 30.83
N THR A 203 -13.31 1.91 30.32
CA THR A 203 -14.77 1.64 30.18
C THR A 203 -15.28 1.77 28.77
N THR A 204 -14.48 2.32 27.86
CA THR A 204 -14.90 2.56 26.48
C THR A 204 -15.05 1.26 25.68
N LYS A 205 -16.03 1.26 24.78
CA LYS A 205 -16.10 0.30 23.67
C LYS A 205 -15.16 0.70 22.53
N VAL A 206 -14.83 2.00 22.40
CA VAL A 206 -13.95 2.55 21.36
C VAL A 206 -12.49 2.33 21.75
N LYS A 207 -11.99 1.14 21.50
CA LYS A 207 -10.62 0.70 21.80
C LYS A 207 -10.14 -0.29 20.74
N ASN A 208 -8.84 -0.51 20.67
CA ASN A 208 -8.30 -1.51 19.74
C ASN A 208 -8.98 -2.88 19.94
N GLY A 209 -9.40 -3.49 18.85
CA GLY A 209 -10.13 -4.74 18.85
C GLY A 209 -11.64 -4.61 19.11
N TRP A 210 -12.19 -3.40 19.07
CA TRP A 210 -13.64 -3.25 19.12
C TRP A 210 -14.32 -3.98 17.96
N THR A 211 -15.54 -4.44 18.22
CA THR A 211 -16.30 -5.19 17.22
C THR A 211 -17.04 -4.26 16.26
N TRP A 212 -17.48 -4.81 15.13
CA TRP A 212 -18.35 -4.09 14.22
C TRP A 212 -19.70 -3.69 14.89
N ASP A 213 -20.22 -4.52 15.80
CA ASP A 213 -21.42 -4.19 16.57
C ASP A 213 -21.18 -3.00 17.51
N ASP A 214 -20.05 -2.95 18.19
CA ASP A 214 -19.66 -1.78 19.01
C ASP A 214 -19.55 -0.50 18.16
N PHE A 215 -18.97 -0.63 16.97
CA PHE A 215 -18.88 0.49 16.01
C PHE A 215 -20.27 0.96 15.56
N MET A 216 -21.18 0.04 15.22
CA MET A 216 -22.55 0.37 14.80
C MET A 216 -23.36 1.00 15.94
N ASP A 217 -23.15 0.57 17.19
CA ASP A 217 -23.75 1.19 18.38
C ASP A 217 -23.27 2.64 18.55
N VAL A 218 -21.97 2.88 18.40
CA VAL A 218 -21.37 4.22 18.43
C VAL A 218 -21.92 5.10 17.29
N CYS A 219 -22.02 4.56 16.09
CA CYS A 219 -22.63 5.26 14.96
C CYS A 219 -24.08 5.67 15.25
N ALA A 220 -24.89 4.80 15.86
CA ALA A 220 -26.27 5.10 16.22
C ALA A 220 -26.36 6.23 17.27
N GLN A 221 -25.51 6.21 18.27
CA GLN A 221 -25.43 7.23 19.30
C GLN A 221 -25.02 8.59 18.72
N VAL A 222 -23.98 8.63 17.91
CA VAL A 222 -23.49 9.84 17.22
C VAL A 222 -24.58 10.37 16.27
N ARG A 223 -25.21 9.52 15.48
CA ARG A 223 -26.28 9.93 14.56
C ARG A 223 -27.44 10.59 15.29
N THR A 224 -27.87 10.00 16.40
CA THR A 224 -28.93 10.57 17.25
C THR A 224 -28.56 11.96 17.76
N TRP A 225 -27.31 12.14 18.20
CA TRP A 225 -26.82 13.44 18.65
C TRP A 225 -26.77 14.45 17.49
N MET A 226 -26.24 14.06 16.33
CA MET A 226 -26.15 14.93 15.15
C MET A 226 -27.52 15.44 14.70
N ASP A 227 -28.53 14.57 14.70
CA ASP A 227 -29.90 14.94 14.32
C ASP A 227 -30.51 15.97 15.26
N ASN A 228 -30.17 15.91 16.55
CA ASN A 228 -30.68 16.82 17.58
C ASN A 228 -29.87 18.11 17.71
N ASN A 229 -28.69 18.22 17.08
CA ASN A 229 -27.76 19.34 17.28
C ASN A 229 -27.43 20.11 15.99
N GLY A 230 -28.32 20.12 15.03
CA GLY A 230 -28.17 20.89 13.78
C GLY A 230 -27.15 20.32 12.78
N MET A 231 -26.68 19.09 12.99
CA MET A 231 -25.75 18.39 12.11
C MET A 231 -26.45 17.29 11.28
N SER A 232 -27.75 17.42 11.10
CA SER A 232 -28.55 16.40 10.39
C SER A 232 -28.13 16.17 8.94
N ASN A 233 -27.43 17.10 8.31
CA ASN A 233 -26.89 16.97 6.94
C ASN A 233 -25.50 16.33 6.90
N ASN A 234 -24.90 16.04 8.05
CA ASN A 234 -23.60 15.42 8.13
C ASN A 234 -23.73 13.89 8.27
N TYR A 235 -22.65 13.17 7.98
CA TYR A 235 -22.56 11.74 8.15
C TYR A 235 -21.65 11.42 9.34
N VAL A 236 -21.89 10.27 9.97
CA VAL A 236 -21.15 9.87 11.17
C VAL A 236 -19.70 9.58 10.86
N ILE A 237 -19.49 8.87 9.74
CA ILE A 237 -18.17 8.47 9.29
C ILE A 237 -17.90 8.98 7.87
N ASP A 238 -16.71 9.50 7.65
CA ASP A 238 -16.14 9.79 6.34
C ASP A 238 -15.42 8.53 5.89
N ALA A 239 -16.04 7.73 5.02
CA ALA A 239 -15.51 6.44 4.61
C ALA A 239 -15.66 6.24 3.10
N ASN A 240 -14.59 5.83 2.47
CA ASN A 240 -14.61 5.46 1.06
C ASN A 240 -14.92 3.96 0.91
N LEU A 241 -16.20 3.61 0.96
CA LEU A 241 -16.68 2.23 0.76
C LEU A 241 -17.03 1.92 -0.71
N THR A 242 -16.78 2.86 -1.63
CA THR A 242 -17.16 2.70 -3.04
C THR A 242 -15.99 2.41 -3.95
N SER A 243 -14.79 2.88 -3.64
CA SER A 243 -13.64 2.77 -4.54
C SER A 243 -12.34 2.36 -3.84
N TRP A 244 -12.27 2.45 -2.52
CA TRP A 244 -11.06 2.09 -1.81
C TRP A 244 -11.05 0.62 -1.41
N LEU A 245 -10.41 -0.20 -2.23
CA LEU A 245 -10.37 -1.66 -2.07
C LEU A 245 -9.73 -2.10 -0.75
N SER A 246 -8.80 -1.32 -0.19
CA SER A 246 -8.22 -1.60 1.14
C SER A 246 -9.23 -1.50 2.30
N VAL A 247 -10.44 -1.00 2.06
CA VAL A 247 -11.55 -1.02 3.02
C VAL A 247 -12.59 -2.06 2.61
N CYS A 248 -13.13 -1.97 1.40
CA CYS A 248 -14.27 -2.81 1.01
C CYS A 248 -13.92 -4.28 0.79
N TYR A 249 -12.74 -4.60 0.26
CA TYR A 249 -12.33 -5.99 0.04
C TYR A 249 -12.12 -6.77 1.36
N PRO A 250 -11.38 -6.25 2.36
CA PRO A 250 -11.28 -6.90 3.67
C PRO A 250 -12.64 -7.10 4.37
N MET A 251 -13.59 -6.18 4.15
CA MET A 251 -14.94 -6.36 4.66
C MET A 251 -15.60 -7.61 4.05
N LEU A 252 -15.53 -7.79 2.72
CA LEU A 252 -16.01 -9.01 2.06
C LEU A 252 -15.38 -10.27 2.63
N LEU A 253 -14.05 -10.29 2.76
CA LEU A 253 -13.30 -11.43 3.31
C LEU A 253 -13.72 -11.74 4.75
N SER A 254 -14.00 -10.71 5.57
CA SER A 254 -14.46 -10.89 6.96
C SER A 254 -15.85 -11.53 7.04
N TYR A 255 -16.70 -11.37 6.04
CA TYR A 255 -17.95 -12.11 5.90
C TYR A 255 -17.75 -13.53 5.34
N GLY A 256 -16.56 -13.86 4.84
CA GLY A 256 -16.24 -15.15 4.22
C GLY A 256 -16.55 -15.20 2.72
N ALA A 257 -16.71 -14.04 2.08
CA ALA A 257 -16.88 -13.97 0.63
C ALA A 257 -15.51 -14.11 -0.07
N GLU A 258 -15.52 -14.71 -1.25
CA GLU A 258 -14.40 -14.72 -2.18
C GLU A 258 -14.79 -13.96 -3.45
N VAL A 259 -13.83 -13.21 -4.04
CA VAL A 259 -14.05 -12.56 -5.34
C VAL A 259 -13.68 -13.50 -6.47
N ILE A 260 -12.52 -14.13 -6.36
CA ILE A 260 -12.01 -15.14 -7.29
C ILE A 260 -11.61 -16.37 -6.47
N ASP A 261 -12.11 -17.56 -6.85
CA ASP A 261 -11.79 -18.81 -6.18
C ASP A 261 -10.36 -19.31 -6.49
N GLU A 262 -9.96 -20.42 -5.86
CA GLU A 262 -8.67 -21.05 -6.06
C GLU A 262 -8.43 -21.58 -7.50
N ASN A 263 -9.50 -21.76 -8.27
CA ASN A 263 -9.46 -22.20 -9.65
C ASN A 263 -9.47 -21.03 -10.65
N GLY A 264 -9.50 -19.80 -10.17
CA GLY A 264 -9.55 -18.59 -10.99
C GLY A 264 -10.96 -18.23 -11.50
N ASN A 265 -12.03 -18.77 -10.93
CA ASN A 265 -13.38 -18.43 -11.33
C ASN A 265 -13.95 -17.31 -10.45
N VAL A 266 -14.89 -16.54 -11.01
CA VAL A 266 -15.67 -15.54 -10.25
C VAL A 266 -16.49 -16.24 -9.17
N ALA A 267 -16.30 -15.87 -7.90
CA ALA A 267 -16.92 -16.48 -6.72
C ALA A 267 -17.74 -15.50 -5.88
N ILE A 268 -17.96 -14.29 -6.38
CA ILE A 268 -18.61 -13.21 -5.64
C ILE A 268 -20.11 -13.48 -5.36
N ASP A 269 -20.77 -14.37 -6.08
CA ASP A 269 -22.19 -14.75 -5.85
C ASP A 269 -22.29 -15.69 -4.64
N SER A 270 -22.36 -15.09 -3.47
CA SER A 270 -22.43 -15.83 -2.21
C SER A 270 -23.33 -15.14 -1.18
N GLU A 271 -23.82 -15.92 -0.21
CA GLU A 271 -24.58 -15.38 0.92
C GLU A 271 -23.70 -14.41 1.75
N ALA A 272 -22.40 -14.68 1.85
CA ALA A 272 -21.45 -13.80 2.54
C ALA A 272 -21.35 -12.42 1.86
N THR A 273 -21.30 -12.38 0.54
CA THR A 273 -21.35 -11.14 -0.24
C THR A 273 -22.64 -10.38 0.01
N ARG A 274 -23.78 -11.09 -0.03
CA ARG A 274 -25.09 -10.51 0.25
C ARG A 274 -25.12 -9.82 1.61
N GLN A 275 -24.72 -10.52 2.66
CA GLN A 275 -24.71 -9.98 4.03
C GLN A 275 -23.78 -8.76 4.15
N CYS A 276 -22.63 -8.77 3.51
CA CYS A 276 -21.74 -7.62 3.48
C CYS A 276 -22.41 -6.41 2.82
N LEU A 277 -23.03 -6.58 1.66
CA LEU A 277 -23.69 -5.48 0.94
C LEU A 277 -24.96 -4.99 1.66
N GLU A 278 -25.73 -5.85 2.30
CA GLU A 278 -26.87 -5.48 3.14
C GLU A 278 -26.43 -4.62 4.34
N MET A 279 -25.30 -4.96 4.97
CA MET A 279 -24.71 -4.15 6.04
C MET A 279 -24.32 -2.77 5.53
N VAL A 280 -23.67 -2.68 4.35
CA VAL A 280 -23.31 -1.39 3.72
C VAL A 280 -24.59 -0.56 3.42
N ALA A 281 -25.60 -1.17 2.84
CA ALA A 281 -26.88 -0.54 2.57
C ALA A 281 -27.57 -0.03 3.85
N GLU A 282 -27.48 -0.80 4.95
CA GLU A 282 -28.01 -0.39 6.25
C GLU A 282 -27.27 0.87 6.81
N MET A 283 -25.93 0.96 6.62
CA MET A 283 -25.17 2.15 7.01
C MET A 283 -25.63 3.39 6.24
N VAL A 284 -25.90 3.27 4.94
CA VAL A 284 -26.45 4.37 4.12
C VAL A 284 -27.84 4.75 4.61
N LYS A 285 -28.72 3.78 4.78
CA LYS A 285 -30.11 3.98 5.25
C LYS A 285 -30.17 4.69 6.60
N LYS A 286 -29.25 4.33 7.51
CA LYS A 286 -29.11 4.97 8.82
C LYS A 286 -28.32 6.28 8.76
N ARG A 287 -27.84 6.67 7.60
CA ARG A 287 -27.04 7.89 7.40
C ARG A 287 -25.75 7.91 8.23
N TYR A 288 -25.16 6.74 8.44
CA TYR A 288 -23.81 6.66 9.02
C TYR A 288 -22.76 7.05 7.97
N ILE A 289 -22.94 6.61 6.73
CA ILE A 289 -22.20 7.03 5.54
C ILE A 289 -23.12 7.72 4.53
N ASN A 290 -22.53 8.42 3.56
CA ASN A 290 -23.27 9.08 2.49
C ASN A 290 -23.86 8.08 1.48
N ASP A 291 -24.99 8.46 0.89
CA ASP A 291 -25.46 7.86 -0.36
C ASP A 291 -24.45 8.18 -1.49
N SER A 292 -24.17 7.22 -2.36
CA SER A 292 -23.18 7.39 -3.43
C SER A 292 -23.52 8.49 -4.46
N THR A 293 -24.77 8.96 -4.46
CA THR A 293 -25.20 10.11 -5.29
C THR A 293 -24.83 11.45 -4.66
N VAL A 294 -24.41 11.47 -3.40
CA VAL A 294 -24.06 12.68 -2.65
C VAL A 294 -22.55 12.74 -2.49
N ALA A 295 -21.91 13.72 -3.11
CA ALA A 295 -20.49 13.93 -2.91
C ALA A 295 -20.22 14.39 -1.47
N THR A 296 -19.34 13.65 -0.78
CA THR A 296 -18.74 14.10 0.47
C THR A 296 -17.29 14.46 0.20
N THR A 297 -16.90 15.65 0.58
CA THR A 297 -15.51 16.09 0.42
C THR A 297 -14.96 16.47 1.79
N GLY A 298 -14.10 15.60 2.34
CA GLY A 298 -13.33 15.92 3.53
C GLY A 298 -14.19 16.37 4.74
N SER A 299 -15.29 15.65 5.01
CA SER A 299 -16.15 16.01 6.14
C SER A 299 -15.43 15.80 7.47
N TYR A 300 -14.57 14.81 7.58
CA TYR A 300 -13.72 14.59 8.74
C TYR A 300 -12.67 15.71 8.89
N ASP A 301 -11.97 16.05 7.80
CA ASP A 301 -10.95 17.12 7.76
C ASP A 301 -11.47 18.47 8.27
N ASN A 302 -12.76 18.72 8.08
CA ASN A 302 -13.45 19.92 8.50
C ASN A 302 -14.15 19.78 9.86
N GLY A 303 -13.90 18.70 10.61
CA GLY A 303 -14.48 18.44 11.92
C GLY A 303 -15.99 18.19 11.90
N LYS A 304 -16.54 17.71 10.76
CA LYS A 304 -17.98 17.50 10.57
C LYS A 304 -18.42 16.04 10.66
N SER A 305 -17.50 15.08 10.63
CA SER A 305 -17.71 13.66 10.87
C SER A 305 -17.00 13.22 12.14
N ALA A 306 -17.54 12.19 12.81
CA ALA A 306 -16.98 11.66 14.04
C ALA A 306 -15.79 10.72 13.79
N MET A 307 -15.78 10.05 12.65
CA MET A 307 -14.79 9.02 12.33
C MET A 307 -14.38 9.07 10.87
N LEU A 308 -13.17 8.52 10.59
CA LEU A 308 -12.64 8.33 9.24
C LEU A 308 -11.87 7.00 9.18
N PHE A 309 -12.10 6.18 8.16
CA PHE A 309 -11.24 5.04 7.83
C PHE A 309 -10.11 5.49 6.90
N GLN A 310 -8.86 5.30 7.31
CA GLN A 310 -7.71 5.72 6.51
C GLN A 310 -6.42 4.99 6.92
N SER A 311 -5.49 4.84 5.98
CA SER A 311 -4.11 4.36 6.20
C SER A 311 -3.11 5.51 5.99
N ALA A 312 -3.14 6.50 6.85
CA ALA A 312 -2.28 7.67 6.72
C ALA A 312 -1.48 7.90 8.00
N SER A 313 -0.39 8.67 7.89
CA SER A 313 0.35 9.11 9.07
C SER A 313 -0.55 9.93 10.00
N VAL A 314 -0.31 9.80 11.30
CA VAL A 314 -1.10 10.51 12.32
C VAL A 314 -1.06 12.03 12.15
N SER A 315 0.08 12.58 11.76
CA SER A 315 0.28 14.02 11.53
C SER A 315 -0.67 14.59 10.48
N LEU A 316 -1.04 13.79 9.48
CA LEU A 316 -1.91 14.26 8.40
C LEU A 316 -3.28 14.75 8.90
N TYR A 317 -3.80 14.16 9.97
CA TYR A 317 -5.11 14.50 10.52
C TYR A 317 -5.02 15.21 11.88
N ALA A 318 -4.15 14.75 12.78
CA ALA A 318 -4.01 15.37 14.11
C ALA A 318 -3.60 16.86 14.04
N ASP A 319 -2.85 17.25 13.03
CA ASP A 319 -2.40 18.64 12.85
C ASP A 319 -3.42 19.51 12.11
N ARG A 320 -4.52 18.96 11.60
CA ARG A 320 -5.58 19.75 10.98
C ARG A 320 -6.18 20.73 11.98
N VAL A 321 -6.39 21.96 11.55
CA VAL A 321 -6.93 23.04 12.43
C VAL A 321 -8.26 22.65 13.09
N ALA A 322 -9.13 21.95 12.36
CA ALA A 322 -10.43 21.51 12.86
C ALA A 322 -10.36 20.32 13.83
N LEU A 323 -9.23 19.59 13.84
CA LEU A 323 -9.04 18.34 14.59
C LEU A 323 -7.96 18.45 15.68
N ARG A 324 -7.27 19.58 15.74
CA ARG A 324 -6.21 19.81 16.73
C ARG A 324 -6.77 19.63 18.14
N ASP A 325 -6.09 18.82 18.95
CA ASP A 325 -6.50 18.43 20.30
C ASP A 325 -7.83 17.66 20.38
N LYS A 326 -8.36 17.21 19.23
CA LYS A 326 -9.63 16.47 19.09
C LYS A 326 -9.48 15.19 18.29
N CYS A 327 -8.29 14.87 17.85
CA CYS A 327 -7.98 13.63 17.13
C CYS A 327 -7.55 12.55 18.11
N ASP A 328 -7.97 11.31 17.87
CA ASP A 328 -7.42 10.09 18.46
C ASP A 328 -7.56 8.96 17.44
N LEU A 329 -7.04 7.79 17.75
CA LEU A 329 -6.95 6.64 16.86
C LEU A 329 -7.51 5.39 17.54
N VAL A 330 -8.05 4.50 16.73
CA VAL A 330 -8.39 3.14 17.14
C VAL A 330 -8.26 2.20 15.95
N SER A 331 -8.02 0.92 16.20
CA SER A 331 -7.96 -0.07 15.12
C SER A 331 -9.25 -0.06 14.29
N PHE A 332 -9.19 -0.51 13.04
CA PHE A 332 -10.40 -0.78 12.26
C PHE A 332 -11.31 -1.75 13.04
N PRO A 333 -12.63 -1.54 13.07
CA PRO A 333 -13.55 -2.41 13.82
C PRO A 333 -13.58 -3.82 13.22
N LEU A 334 -13.51 -4.83 14.08
CA LEU A 334 -13.45 -6.22 13.67
C LEU A 334 -14.83 -6.75 13.27
N ILE A 335 -14.99 -7.19 12.03
CA ILE A 335 -16.14 -7.92 11.54
C ILE A 335 -15.93 -9.40 11.88
N THR A 336 -16.65 -9.92 12.87
CA THR A 336 -16.42 -11.26 13.44
C THR A 336 -17.48 -12.29 13.04
N VAL A 337 -18.30 -11.99 12.03
CA VAL A 337 -19.39 -12.86 11.56
C VAL A 337 -18.90 -14.27 11.23
N ASN A 338 -17.71 -14.38 10.65
CA ASN A 338 -17.09 -15.65 10.25
C ASN A 338 -15.88 -16.05 11.12
N ASN A 339 -15.68 -15.41 12.28
CA ASN A 339 -14.52 -15.60 13.17
C ASN A 339 -13.14 -15.44 12.51
N THR A 340 -13.07 -14.81 11.35
CA THR A 340 -11.85 -14.52 10.61
C THR A 340 -11.83 -13.06 10.19
N PRO A 341 -11.78 -12.12 11.14
CA PRO A 341 -11.78 -10.69 10.80
C PRO A 341 -10.58 -10.36 9.92
N LYS A 342 -10.77 -9.43 8.98
CA LYS A 342 -9.73 -8.91 8.13
C LYS A 342 -9.66 -7.39 8.25
N ILE A 343 -8.45 -6.86 8.24
CA ILE A 343 -8.17 -5.43 8.27
C ILE A 343 -7.36 -5.10 7.01
N GLY A 344 -7.78 -4.08 6.29
CA GLY A 344 -7.07 -3.65 5.11
C GLY A 344 -5.69 -3.13 5.43
N ALA A 345 -4.74 -3.58 4.63
CA ALA A 345 -3.38 -3.11 4.66
C ALA A 345 -2.87 -3.01 3.21
N GLY A 346 -1.72 -2.42 3.03
CA GLY A 346 -1.10 -2.32 1.73
C GLY A 346 0.41 -2.38 1.85
N ILE A 347 1.06 -2.59 0.72
CA ILE A 347 2.48 -2.40 0.60
C ILE A 347 2.73 -0.97 0.11
N ALA A 348 3.67 -0.29 0.74
CA ALA A 348 4.36 0.87 0.19
C ALA A 348 5.84 0.65 0.49
N GLY A 349 6.65 0.55 -0.54
CA GLY A 349 8.03 0.15 -0.36
C GLY A 349 8.87 0.31 -1.62
N TYR A 350 9.99 -0.37 -1.65
CA TYR A 350 10.99 -0.20 -2.68
C TYR A 350 11.38 -1.54 -3.29
N ALA A 351 11.55 -1.53 -4.61
CA ALA A 351 12.03 -2.65 -5.40
C ALA A 351 13.33 -2.29 -6.11
N ILE A 352 14.13 -3.29 -6.45
CA ILE A 352 15.30 -3.11 -7.32
C ILE A 352 14.87 -3.38 -8.75
N SER A 353 15.20 -2.46 -9.64
CA SER A 353 14.90 -2.56 -11.06
C SER A 353 15.66 -3.73 -11.72
N SER A 354 15.01 -4.40 -12.65
CA SER A 354 15.64 -5.42 -13.48
C SER A 354 16.79 -4.86 -14.34
N GLN A 355 16.75 -3.56 -14.64
CA GLN A 355 17.74 -2.85 -15.46
C GLN A 355 18.90 -2.27 -14.64
N SER A 356 18.84 -2.31 -13.31
CA SER A 356 19.94 -1.82 -12.46
C SER A 356 21.25 -2.58 -12.74
N GLU A 357 22.34 -1.83 -12.90
CA GLU A 357 23.69 -2.37 -12.93
C GLU A 357 24.35 -2.39 -11.53
N ASN A 358 23.70 -1.75 -10.52
CA ASN A 358 24.19 -1.58 -9.16
C ASN A 358 23.41 -2.40 -8.13
N LYS A 359 22.90 -3.59 -8.48
CA LYS A 359 21.96 -4.38 -7.68
C LYS A 359 22.41 -4.61 -6.23
N GLU A 360 23.68 -4.92 -6.01
CA GLU A 360 24.22 -5.16 -4.66
C GLU A 360 24.29 -3.87 -3.82
N VAL A 361 24.60 -2.73 -4.44
CA VAL A 361 24.60 -1.43 -3.73
C VAL A 361 23.16 -0.98 -3.44
N ALA A 362 22.24 -1.20 -4.38
CA ALA A 362 20.82 -0.96 -4.17
C ALA A 362 20.26 -1.85 -3.04
N TRP A 363 20.68 -3.13 -2.99
CA TRP A 363 20.31 -4.03 -1.90
C TRP A 363 20.88 -3.60 -0.56
N ALA A 364 22.14 -3.14 -0.54
CA ALA A 364 22.76 -2.58 0.67
C ALA A 364 21.97 -1.38 1.22
N PHE A 365 21.45 -0.50 0.35
CA PHE A 365 20.59 0.61 0.73
C PHE A 365 19.25 0.12 1.31
N LEU A 366 18.59 -0.84 0.66
CA LEU A 366 17.34 -1.44 1.18
C LEU A 366 17.55 -2.20 2.49
N THR A 367 18.70 -2.83 2.65
CA THR A 367 19.07 -3.49 3.92
C THR A 367 19.28 -2.46 5.04
N TYR A 368 19.88 -1.29 4.75
CA TYR A 368 19.96 -0.21 5.71
C TYR A 368 18.57 0.32 6.10
N LEU A 369 17.69 0.52 5.13
CA LEU A 369 16.30 0.91 5.38
C LEU A 369 15.58 -0.07 6.32
N LEU A 370 15.83 -1.37 6.19
CA LEU A 370 15.25 -2.43 7.04
C LEU A 370 15.90 -2.52 8.44
N SER A 371 17.06 -1.93 8.64
CA SER A 371 17.80 -1.99 9.90
C SER A 371 17.06 -1.26 11.04
N TYR A 372 17.43 -1.52 12.29
CA TYR A 372 16.86 -0.81 13.42
C TYR A 372 17.07 0.70 13.29
N THR A 373 18.31 1.11 13.04
CA THR A 373 18.64 2.54 12.86
C THR A 373 17.88 3.15 11.67
N GLY A 374 17.84 2.48 10.51
CA GLY A 374 17.12 2.99 9.34
C GLY A 374 15.62 3.16 9.58
N GLN A 375 14.97 2.20 10.20
CA GLN A 375 13.55 2.28 10.55
C GLN A 375 13.28 3.37 11.59
N GLN A 376 14.19 3.57 12.55
CA GLN A 376 14.08 4.63 13.55
C GLN A 376 14.25 6.02 12.92
N GLU A 377 15.21 6.19 12.01
CA GLU A 377 15.41 7.45 11.27
C GLU A 377 14.18 7.81 10.40
N MET A 378 13.58 6.82 9.74
CA MET A 378 12.35 7.03 8.99
C MET A 378 11.24 7.57 9.90
N ALA A 379 11.08 7.02 11.09
CA ALA A 379 10.08 7.44 12.05
C ALA A 379 10.34 8.86 12.57
N LEU A 380 11.58 9.20 12.90
CA LEU A 380 11.99 10.51 13.42
C LEU A 380 11.79 11.63 12.40
N ASN A 381 11.97 11.36 11.12
CA ASN A 381 11.96 12.35 10.06
C ASN A 381 10.60 12.51 9.37
N GLY A 382 9.53 12.17 10.06
CA GLY A 382 8.20 12.66 9.74
C GLY A 382 7.26 11.69 9.05
N LEU A 383 7.65 10.41 8.89
CA LEU A 383 6.71 9.42 8.35
C LEU A 383 5.53 9.21 9.31
N ASN A 384 5.77 9.21 10.64
CA ASN A 384 4.76 9.01 11.70
C ASN A 384 3.84 7.80 11.42
N LEU A 385 4.43 6.74 10.87
CA LEU A 385 3.81 5.44 10.65
C LEU A 385 4.59 4.38 11.44
N ALA A 386 3.90 3.34 11.84
CA ALA A 386 4.52 2.24 12.56
C ALA A 386 5.59 1.55 11.71
N SER A 387 6.72 1.23 12.33
CA SER A 387 7.76 0.41 11.71
C SER A 387 7.23 -0.98 11.37
N ILE A 388 7.78 -1.59 10.33
CA ILE A 388 7.58 -3.00 10.02
C ILE A 388 8.33 -3.93 10.99
N ARG A 389 9.24 -3.40 11.81
CA ARG A 389 10.01 -4.17 12.79
C ARG A 389 9.19 -4.35 14.07
N GLN A 390 9.19 -5.57 14.59
CA GLN A 390 8.46 -5.91 15.83
C GLN A 390 9.10 -5.28 17.07
N ASP A 391 10.43 -5.13 17.08
CA ASP A 391 11.18 -4.50 18.19
C ASP A 391 11.03 -2.97 18.23
N LEU A 392 10.49 -2.35 17.17
CA LEU A 392 10.12 -0.94 17.10
C LEU A 392 8.60 -0.72 17.16
N SER A 393 7.82 -1.71 17.56
CA SER A 393 6.37 -1.60 17.70
C SER A 393 5.93 -0.64 18.81
N ASP A 394 6.73 -0.51 19.86
CA ASP A 394 6.53 0.50 20.89
C ASP A 394 6.96 1.87 20.37
N TYR A 395 5.94 2.67 20.02
CA TYR A 395 6.14 4.03 19.49
C TYR A 395 6.89 4.97 20.43
N THR A 396 6.92 4.70 21.72
CA THR A 396 7.66 5.52 22.70
C THR A 396 9.15 5.27 22.63
N THR A 397 9.56 4.04 22.39
CA THR A 397 10.95 3.63 22.20
C THR A 397 11.44 3.97 20.79
N ALA A 398 10.61 3.71 19.79
CA ALA A 398 10.94 3.91 18.39
C ALA A 398 10.85 5.37 17.90
N ASN A 399 10.30 6.27 18.73
CA ASN A 399 10.08 7.68 18.43
C ASN A 399 9.14 8.00 17.23
N TRP A 400 8.56 7.00 16.55
CA TRP A 400 7.67 7.27 15.41
C TRP A 400 6.36 7.98 15.83
N GLY A 401 6.04 7.96 17.11
CA GLY A 401 4.94 8.70 17.72
C GLY A 401 5.34 10.05 18.32
N LYS A 402 6.56 10.53 18.09
CA LYS A 402 7.04 11.78 18.70
C LYS A 402 6.12 12.96 18.36
N GLY A 403 5.64 13.62 19.42
CA GLY A 403 4.67 14.73 19.34
C GLY A 403 3.20 14.26 19.35
N TYR A 404 2.94 12.96 19.33
CA TYR A 404 1.59 12.35 19.32
C TYR A 404 1.44 11.28 20.40
N GLU A 405 2.27 11.28 21.43
CA GLU A 405 2.37 10.23 22.46
C GLU A 405 1.09 10.11 23.32
N THR A 406 0.22 11.11 23.25
CA THR A 406 -1.09 11.08 23.93
C THR A 406 -2.17 10.35 23.15
N LEU A 407 -1.91 10.01 21.88
CA LEU A 407 -2.85 9.33 21.00
C LEU A 407 -2.64 7.81 21.05
N ASN A 408 -3.68 7.06 20.74
CA ASN A 408 -3.60 5.60 20.70
C ASN A 408 -2.90 5.09 19.42
N LEU A 409 -1.59 5.33 19.33
CA LEU A 409 -0.77 4.95 18.18
C LEU A 409 -0.65 3.43 17.97
N SER A 410 -0.91 2.63 19.02
CA SER A 410 -0.95 1.17 18.90
C SER A 410 -2.05 0.64 17.94
N ALA A 411 -2.96 1.51 17.51
CA ALA A 411 -3.94 1.19 16.47
C ALA A 411 -3.29 0.72 15.15
N TYR A 412 -2.10 1.25 14.80
CA TYR A 412 -1.40 0.88 13.57
C TYR A 412 -0.88 -0.56 13.57
N THR A 413 -0.41 -1.04 14.70
CA THR A 413 0.17 -2.39 14.85
C THR A 413 -0.82 -3.42 15.37
N TYR A 414 -2.00 -2.99 15.86
CA TYR A 414 -3.00 -3.90 16.40
C TYR A 414 -3.50 -4.88 15.34
N GLY A 415 -3.54 -6.17 15.69
CA GLY A 415 -4.10 -7.22 14.87
C GLY A 415 -3.32 -7.43 13.56
N SER A 416 -1.98 -7.49 13.63
CA SER A 416 -1.12 -7.76 12.47
C SER A 416 -1.56 -9.02 11.75
N GLU A 417 -1.99 -10.07 12.47
CA GLU A 417 -2.49 -11.33 11.96
C GLU A 417 -3.79 -11.22 11.14
N TYR A 418 -4.49 -10.09 11.21
CA TYR A 418 -5.70 -9.83 10.44
C TYR A 418 -5.45 -9.04 9.15
N LYS A 419 -4.21 -8.58 8.93
CA LYS A 419 -3.88 -7.70 7.81
C LYS A 419 -3.93 -8.44 6.48
N VAL A 420 -4.55 -7.81 5.50
CA VAL A 420 -4.63 -8.32 4.12
C VAL A 420 -4.50 -7.19 3.11
N SER A 421 -3.81 -7.47 2.03
CA SER A 421 -3.78 -6.62 0.85
C SER A 421 -4.98 -6.89 -0.07
N ALA A 422 -5.35 -5.91 -0.88
CA ALA A 422 -6.44 -6.05 -1.86
C ALA A 422 -5.90 -6.63 -3.18
N ASP A 423 -5.46 -7.88 -3.14
CA ASP A 423 -4.75 -8.58 -4.22
C ASP A 423 -5.50 -9.79 -4.81
N PHE A 424 -6.83 -9.81 -4.71
CA PHE A 424 -7.69 -10.89 -5.22
C PHE A 424 -7.46 -11.23 -6.70
N PHE A 425 -6.95 -10.28 -7.47
CA PHE A 425 -6.65 -10.42 -8.88
C PHE A 425 -5.36 -11.23 -9.18
N THR A 426 -4.59 -11.63 -8.18
CA THR A 426 -3.37 -12.44 -8.36
C THR A 426 -3.63 -13.83 -8.93
N ARG A 427 -4.88 -14.27 -8.87
CA ARG A 427 -5.33 -15.56 -9.43
C ARG A 427 -5.87 -15.44 -10.86
N THR A 428 -5.73 -14.28 -11.49
CA THR A 428 -6.26 -13.97 -12.82
C THR A 428 -5.19 -13.36 -13.72
N THR A 429 -5.52 -13.15 -15.00
CA THR A 429 -4.64 -12.45 -15.91
C THR A 429 -4.63 -10.94 -15.65
N LEU A 430 -3.54 -10.27 -16.00
CA LEU A 430 -3.44 -8.80 -15.94
C LEU A 430 -4.56 -8.11 -16.70
N THR A 431 -4.95 -8.66 -17.83
CA THR A 431 -6.00 -8.10 -18.68
C THR A 431 -7.34 -8.03 -17.96
N ALA A 432 -7.62 -9.02 -17.10
CA ALA A 432 -8.85 -9.06 -16.30
C ALA A 432 -8.81 -8.10 -15.10
N LYS A 433 -7.63 -7.77 -14.57
CA LYS A 433 -7.47 -7.02 -13.31
C LYS A 433 -8.27 -5.72 -13.27
N ALA A 434 -8.11 -4.85 -14.26
CA ALA A 434 -8.78 -3.55 -14.28
C ALA A 434 -10.30 -3.70 -14.29
N GLY A 435 -10.83 -4.65 -15.07
CA GLY A 435 -12.25 -4.97 -15.13
C GLY A 435 -12.79 -5.52 -13.82
N LEU A 436 -12.06 -6.42 -13.16
CA LEU A 436 -12.42 -6.97 -11.86
C LEU A 436 -12.47 -5.89 -10.77
N GLN A 437 -11.45 -5.02 -10.72
CA GLN A 437 -11.43 -3.88 -9.79
C GLN A 437 -12.59 -2.92 -10.04
N GLN A 438 -12.90 -2.63 -11.30
CA GLN A 438 -14.01 -1.78 -11.67
C GLN A 438 -15.36 -2.39 -11.28
N ALA A 439 -15.56 -3.68 -11.55
CA ALA A 439 -16.79 -4.39 -11.21
C ALA A 439 -17.01 -4.43 -9.69
N LEU A 440 -15.96 -4.72 -8.90
CA LEU A 440 -16.03 -4.71 -7.43
C LEU A 440 -16.34 -3.30 -6.90
N THR A 441 -15.65 -2.28 -7.40
CA THR A 441 -15.91 -0.88 -7.07
C THR A 441 -17.36 -0.49 -7.37
N GLN A 442 -17.87 -0.87 -8.55
CA GLN A 442 -19.24 -0.57 -8.95
C GLN A 442 -20.28 -1.31 -8.10
N MET A 443 -19.99 -2.54 -7.67
CA MET A 443 -20.84 -3.31 -6.76
C MET A 443 -21.02 -2.56 -5.43
N PHE A 444 -19.95 -2.10 -4.79
CA PHE A 444 -20.03 -1.30 -3.58
C PHE A 444 -20.69 0.06 -3.79
N ASN A 445 -20.40 0.73 -4.90
CA ASN A 445 -21.05 1.98 -5.28
C ASN A 445 -22.58 1.82 -5.41
N ASN A 446 -23.04 0.71 -5.98
CA ASN A 446 -24.46 0.38 -6.08
C ASN A 446 -25.06 0.04 -4.71
N ALA A 447 -24.36 -0.67 -3.82
CA ALA A 447 -24.79 -0.93 -2.45
C ALA A 447 -24.86 0.35 -1.60
N CYS A 448 -24.00 1.34 -1.89
CA CYS A 448 -24.07 2.67 -1.28
C CYS A 448 -25.13 3.60 -1.91
N ASN A 449 -25.89 3.15 -2.90
CA ASN A 449 -26.98 3.90 -3.49
C ASN A 449 -28.31 3.42 -2.92
N ALA A 450 -29.02 4.28 -2.17
CA ALA A 450 -30.24 3.92 -1.45
C ALA A 450 -31.36 3.34 -2.34
N GLU A 451 -31.44 3.73 -3.62
CA GLU A 451 -32.43 3.18 -4.56
C GLU A 451 -32.01 1.81 -5.11
N LYS A 452 -30.74 1.65 -5.49
CA LYS A 452 -30.23 0.39 -6.04
C LYS A 452 -30.09 -0.69 -4.98
N ALA A 453 -29.73 -0.33 -3.75
CA ALA A 453 -29.59 -1.23 -2.61
C ALA A 453 -30.91 -1.89 -2.17
N LYS A 454 -32.05 -1.51 -2.75
CA LYS A 454 -33.33 -2.22 -2.55
C LYS A 454 -33.35 -3.61 -3.20
N ASP A 455 -32.42 -3.87 -4.12
CA ASP A 455 -32.28 -5.15 -4.83
C ASP A 455 -30.81 -5.58 -4.86
N ILE A 456 -30.34 -6.12 -3.74
CA ILE A 456 -28.96 -6.61 -3.58
C ILE A 456 -28.66 -7.76 -4.56
N ASP A 457 -29.62 -8.61 -4.86
CA ASP A 457 -29.46 -9.71 -5.81
C ASP A 457 -29.13 -9.21 -7.20
N SER A 458 -29.80 -8.15 -7.64
CA SER A 458 -29.49 -7.51 -8.94
C SER A 458 -28.10 -6.88 -8.96
N ILE A 459 -27.65 -6.34 -7.83
CA ILE A 459 -26.29 -5.78 -7.71
C ILE A 459 -25.25 -6.89 -7.87
N ILE A 460 -25.43 -8.02 -7.16
CA ILE A 460 -24.50 -9.17 -7.22
C ILE A 460 -24.49 -9.77 -8.63
N ALA A 461 -25.67 -10.04 -9.22
CA ALA A 461 -25.77 -10.60 -10.56
C ALA A 461 -25.10 -9.69 -11.63
N THR A 462 -25.19 -8.37 -11.46
CA THR A 462 -24.50 -7.43 -12.32
C THR A 462 -22.99 -7.54 -12.14
N ALA A 463 -22.49 -7.59 -10.89
CA ALA A 463 -21.06 -7.70 -10.61
C ALA A 463 -20.47 -9.02 -11.16
N VAL A 464 -21.18 -10.15 -11.00
CA VAL A 464 -20.78 -11.45 -11.58
C VAL A 464 -20.58 -11.33 -13.08
N ARG A 465 -21.60 -10.84 -13.81
CA ARG A 465 -21.52 -10.68 -15.26
C ARG A 465 -20.35 -9.78 -15.67
N ASP A 466 -20.21 -8.62 -15.02
CA ASP A 466 -19.18 -7.65 -15.37
C ASP A 466 -17.77 -8.19 -15.07
N MET A 467 -17.62 -9.04 -14.03
CA MET A 467 -16.38 -9.74 -13.72
C MET A 467 -16.08 -10.88 -14.71
N GLU A 468 -17.10 -11.69 -15.05
CA GLU A 468 -16.97 -12.75 -16.05
C GLU A 468 -16.59 -12.17 -17.43
N ASP A 469 -17.24 -11.07 -17.82
CA ASP A 469 -16.92 -10.36 -19.07
C ASP A 469 -15.47 -9.85 -19.08
N ALA A 470 -14.97 -9.38 -17.93
CA ALA A 470 -13.59 -8.92 -17.78
C ALA A 470 -12.57 -10.07 -17.90
N MET A 471 -12.96 -11.30 -17.57
CA MET A 471 -12.09 -12.47 -17.62
C MET A 471 -12.08 -13.17 -19.00
N ILE A 472 -12.92 -12.74 -19.91
CA ILE A 472 -12.89 -13.24 -21.30
C ILE A 472 -11.65 -12.64 -21.98
N GLU A 473 -10.66 -13.48 -22.27
CA GLU A 473 -9.53 -13.11 -23.12
C GLU A 473 -10.02 -12.91 -24.57
N TYR A 474 -9.81 -11.73 -25.15
CA TYR A 474 -10.05 -11.45 -26.56
C TYR A 474 -8.84 -11.82 -27.43
#